data_28da3f31b7b2953994a0e92294174b4f
#
_entry.id   28da3f31b7b2953994a0e92294174b4f
#
_cell.length_a   1.000
_cell.length_b   1.000
_cell.length_c   1.000
_cell.angle_alpha   90.00
_cell.angle_beta   90.00
_cell.angle_gamma   90.00
#
_symmetry.space_group_name_H-M   'P 1'
#
loop_
_entity.id
_entity.type
_entity.pdbx_description
1 polymer ?
#
loop_
_entity_poly.entity_id
_entity_poly.type
_entity_poly.pdbx_seq_one_letter_code
_entity_poly.pdbx_strand_id
1 'polypeptide(L)'
;FDRRQEVDAALAGTIQEPGIRQFLLKGLHRAAPDRFAWRYNLPVLRRHLADMTAFLPLGTVDLPTLALYGTRSDYVVGRGLKALNAHFPQLEATGLEAGHWLHAEQPDAFAQRVEAFLS
;
A
#
# COMPACT_ATOMS: atom_id res chain seq x y z
N PHE A 1 -15.02 -21.10 -4.99
CA PHE A 1 -14.62 -21.48 -3.63
C PHE A 1 -15.86 -21.58 -2.72
N ASP A 2 -15.98 -22.67 -2.02
CA ASP A 2 -17.12 -22.93 -1.13
C ASP A 2 -16.92 -22.34 0.26
N ARG A 3 -15.67 -22.17 0.66
CA ARG A 3 -15.29 -21.75 2.00
C ARG A 3 -14.26 -20.63 1.96
N ARG A 4 -14.38 -19.71 2.91
CA ARG A 4 -13.39 -18.63 3.09
C ARG A 4 -11.96 -19.15 3.33
N GLN A 5 -11.84 -20.29 4.00
CA GLN A 5 -10.56 -20.95 4.26
C GLN A 5 -9.85 -21.42 2.97
N GLU A 6 -10.60 -21.85 1.97
CA GLU A 6 -10.05 -22.24 0.68
C GLU A 6 -9.44 -21.03 -0.07
N VAL A 7 -10.09 -19.87 0.06
CA VAL A 7 -9.57 -18.62 -0.50
C VAL A 7 -8.29 -18.21 0.22
N ASP A 8 -8.26 -18.30 1.56
CA ASP A 8 -7.06 -17.99 2.33
C ASP A 8 -5.88 -18.90 1.93
N ALA A 9 -6.14 -20.20 1.83
CA ALA A 9 -5.14 -21.18 1.40
C ALA A 9 -4.61 -20.89 -0.02
N ALA A 10 -5.49 -20.51 -0.95
CA ALA A 10 -5.10 -20.14 -2.31
C ALA A 10 -4.24 -18.86 -2.33
N LEU A 11 -4.58 -17.87 -1.50
CA LEU A 11 -3.81 -16.64 -1.37
C LEU A 11 -2.44 -16.87 -0.72
N ALA A 12 -2.31 -17.85 0.16
CA ALA A 12 -1.07 -18.13 0.89
C ALA A 12 0.11 -18.51 -0.04
N GLY A 13 -0.18 -19.02 -1.22
CA GLY A 13 0.82 -19.29 -2.25
C GLY A 13 1.52 -18.04 -2.81
N THR A 14 0.87 -16.88 -2.70
CA THR A 14 1.40 -15.61 -3.23
C THR A 14 1.65 -14.58 -2.12
N ILE A 15 0.79 -14.55 -1.11
CA ILE A 15 0.83 -13.56 -0.02
C ILE A 15 1.20 -14.29 1.27
N GLN A 16 2.43 -14.15 1.70
CA GLN A 16 2.97 -14.86 2.86
C GLN A 16 2.42 -14.32 4.19
N GLU A 17 2.16 -12.99 4.27
CA GLU A 17 1.71 -12.34 5.50
C GLU A 17 0.25 -12.63 5.80
N PRO A 18 -0.05 -13.34 6.91
CA PRO A 18 -1.43 -13.65 7.28
C PRO A 18 -2.31 -12.42 7.48
N GLY A 19 -1.76 -11.34 8.03
CA GLY A 19 -2.49 -10.09 8.26
C GLY A 19 -3.00 -9.45 6.96
N ILE A 20 -2.20 -9.48 5.91
CA ILE A 20 -2.60 -8.99 4.58
C ILE A 20 -3.71 -9.87 4.00
N ARG A 21 -3.57 -11.20 4.09
CA ARG A 21 -4.62 -12.10 3.62
C ARG A 21 -5.93 -11.87 4.34
N GLN A 22 -5.91 -11.75 5.67
CA GLN A 22 -7.12 -11.47 6.46
C GLN A 22 -7.76 -10.13 6.08
N PHE A 23 -6.96 -9.11 5.81
CA PHE A 23 -7.47 -7.84 5.30
C PHE A 23 -8.17 -8.01 3.95
N LEU A 24 -7.55 -8.70 3.00
CA LEU A 24 -8.14 -8.96 1.68
C LEU A 24 -9.43 -9.78 1.77
N LEU A 25 -9.47 -10.77 2.66
CA LEU A 25 -10.64 -11.62 2.86
C LEU A 25 -11.88 -10.86 3.35
N LYS A 26 -11.73 -9.65 3.89
CA LYS A 26 -12.87 -8.76 4.19
C LYS A 26 -13.63 -8.35 2.93
N GLY A 27 -12.97 -8.36 1.77
CA GLY A 27 -13.58 -8.12 0.47
C GLY A 27 -14.40 -9.29 -0.08
N LEU A 28 -14.43 -10.43 0.58
CA LEU A 28 -15.27 -11.55 0.19
C LEU A 28 -16.69 -11.39 0.70
N HIS A 29 -17.66 -11.76 -0.13
CA HIS A 29 -19.04 -11.92 0.27
C HIS A 29 -19.58 -13.27 -0.23
N ARG A 30 -20.61 -13.77 0.42
CA ARG A 30 -21.32 -14.97 -0.02
C ARG A 30 -22.26 -14.59 -1.15
N ALA A 31 -21.95 -15.01 -2.37
CA ALA A 31 -22.75 -14.74 -3.55
C ALA A 31 -23.87 -15.77 -3.76
N ALA A 32 -23.68 -17.00 -3.26
CA ALA A 32 -24.63 -18.09 -3.24
C ALA A 32 -24.34 -18.99 -2.03
N PRO A 33 -25.23 -19.93 -1.65
CA PRO A 33 -25.02 -20.83 -0.49
C PRO A 33 -23.67 -21.54 -0.50
N ASP A 34 -23.18 -21.89 -1.66
CA ASP A 34 -21.94 -22.66 -1.92
C ASP A 34 -20.85 -21.84 -2.60
N ARG A 35 -21.01 -20.53 -2.72
CA ARG A 35 -20.07 -19.71 -3.49
C ARG A 35 -19.76 -18.37 -2.84
N PHE A 36 -18.45 -18.09 -2.67
CA PHE A 36 -17.91 -16.77 -2.36
C PHE A 36 -17.50 -16.02 -3.62
N ALA A 37 -17.66 -14.71 -3.61
CA ALA A 37 -17.17 -13.79 -4.64
C ALA A 37 -16.52 -12.56 -4.01
N TRP A 38 -15.68 -11.90 -4.77
CA TRP A 38 -15.08 -10.64 -4.37
C TRP A 38 -16.08 -9.48 -4.55
N ARG A 39 -16.10 -8.56 -3.61
CA ARG A 39 -16.83 -7.29 -3.74
C ARG A 39 -16.14 -6.34 -4.71
N TYR A 40 -14.83 -6.53 -4.90
CA TYR A 40 -14.03 -5.73 -5.82
C TYR A 40 -14.30 -6.14 -7.27
N ASN A 41 -14.32 -5.15 -8.16
CA ASN A 41 -14.38 -5.42 -9.60
C ASN A 41 -12.97 -5.77 -10.11
N LEU A 42 -12.53 -7.01 -9.86
CA LEU A 42 -11.20 -7.47 -10.23
C LEU A 42 -10.88 -7.34 -11.73
N PRO A 43 -11.81 -7.60 -12.66
CA PRO A 43 -11.53 -7.40 -14.08
C PRO A 43 -11.18 -5.95 -14.44
N VAL A 44 -11.88 -4.99 -13.84
CA VAL A 44 -11.60 -3.55 -14.05
C VAL A 44 -10.28 -3.17 -13.38
N LEU A 45 -10.05 -3.58 -12.13
CA LEU A 45 -8.79 -3.31 -11.43
C LEU A 45 -7.59 -3.87 -12.20
N ARG A 46 -7.69 -5.09 -12.70
CA ARG A 46 -6.63 -5.73 -13.50
C ARG A 46 -6.35 -4.96 -14.79
N ARG A 47 -7.39 -4.51 -15.47
CA ARG A 47 -7.27 -3.73 -16.72
C ARG A 47 -6.55 -2.41 -16.51
N HIS A 48 -6.81 -1.74 -15.40
CA HIS A 48 -6.28 -0.42 -15.09
C HIS A 48 -5.11 -0.43 -14.09
N LEU A 49 -4.54 -1.61 -13.81
CA LEU A 49 -3.47 -1.72 -12.82
C LEU A 49 -2.26 -0.85 -13.18
N ALA A 50 -1.88 -0.81 -14.45
CA ALA A 50 -0.77 0.02 -14.92
C ALA A 50 -1.03 1.50 -14.68
N ASP A 51 -2.25 1.98 -14.92
CA ASP A 51 -2.65 3.37 -14.68
C ASP A 51 -2.65 3.70 -13.19
N MET A 52 -3.12 2.77 -12.35
CA MET A 52 -3.19 2.94 -10.89
C MET A 52 -1.81 2.96 -10.24
N THR A 53 -0.84 2.26 -10.81
CA THR A 53 0.54 2.18 -10.29
C THR A 53 1.49 3.17 -10.97
N ALA A 54 1.05 3.87 -12.01
CA ALA A 54 1.85 4.88 -12.69
C ALA A 54 2.02 6.12 -11.82
N PHE A 55 3.23 6.64 -11.77
CA PHE A 55 3.50 7.95 -11.20
C PHE A 55 3.18 9.02 -12.25
N LEU A 56 2.21 9.86 -11.95
CA LEU A 56 1.85 10.98 -12.84
C LEU A 56 2.87 12.12 -12.68
N PRO A 57 3.51 12.59 -13.75
CA PRO A 57 4.40 13.74 -13.68
C PRO A 57 3.55 15.01 -13.43
N LEU A 58 3.58 15.50 -12.21
CA LEU A 58 2.83 16.69 -11.78
C LEU A 58 3.63 18.00 -11.96
N GLY A 59 4.81 17.95 -12.56
CA GLY A 59 5.75 19.07 -12.58
C GLY A 59 6.44 19.24 -11.22
N THR A 60 7.03 20.40 -11.00
CA THR A 60 7.72 20.71 -9.75
C THR A 60 6.78 21.39 -8.77
N VAL A 61 6.73 20.86 -7.55
CA VAL A 61 5.96 21.43 -6.42
C VAL A 61 6.95 21.92 -5.38
N ASP A 62 7.08 23.23 -5.24
CA ASP A 62 8.02 23.88 -4.33
C ASP A 62 7.36 24.21 -2.99
N LEU A 63 6.96 23.17 -2.28
CA LEU A 63 6.39 23.24 -0.94
C LEU A 63 7.13 22.30 0.00
N PRO A 64 7.22 22.63 1.32
CA PRO A 64 7.71 21.68 2.31
C PRO A 64 6.91 20.38 2.23
N THR A 65 7.60 19.28 2.00
CA THR A 65 6.98 17.98 1.75
C THR A 65 7.67 16.91 2.58
N LEU A 66 6.90 16.11 3.31
CA LEU A 66 7.39 14.96 4.05
C LEU A 66 6.96 13.67 3.34
N ALA A 67 7.92 12.82 3.05
CA ALA A 67 7.66 11.44 2.62
C ALA A 67 8.09 10.47 3.72
N LEU A 68 7.13 9.78 4.30
CA LEU A 68 7.37 8.67 5.22
C LEU A 68 7.19 7.36 4.46
N TYR A 69 8.17 6.48 4.54
CA TYR A 69 8.13 5.20 3.85
C TYR A 69 8.66 4.07 4.73
N GLY A 70 8.19 2.85 4.45
CA GLY A 70 8.72 1.65 5.07
C GLY A 70 10.00 1.18 4.35
N THR A 71 11.07 0.99 5.09
CA THR A 71 12.37 0.58 4.52
C THR A 71 12.32 -0.83 3.89
N ARG A 72 11.35 -1.65 4.30
CA ARG A 72 11.10 -2.98 3.73
C ARG A 72 10.03 -2.99 2.63
N SER A 73 9.52 -1.82 2.25
CA SER A 73 8.54 -1.69 1.17
C SER A 73 9.23 -1.39 -0.16
N ASP A 74 8.77 -2.02 -1.24
CA ASP A 74 9.29 -1.79 -2.58
C ASP A 74 8.66 -0.59 -3.29
N TYR A 75 7.68 0.08 -2.67
CA TYR A 75 6.92 1.16 -3.32
C TYR A 75 7.70 2.44 -3.51
N VAL A 76 8.53 2.84 -2.54
CA VAL A 76 9.16 4.18 -2.51
C VAL A 76 10.67 4.13 -2.58
N VAL A 77 11.31 3.03 -2.23
CA VAL A 77 12.77 2.89 -2.22
C VAL A 77 13.38 3.03 -3.61
N GLY A 78 14.62 3.48 -3.68
CA GLY A 78 15.37 3.57 -4.94
C GLY A 78 14.76 4.56 -5.94
N ARG A 79 14.18 4.05 -7.03
CA ARG A 79 13.61 4.88 -8.10
C ARG A 79 12.47 5.77 -7.62
N GLY A 80 11.65 5.30 -6.67
CA GLY A 80 10.57 6.07 -6.11
C GLY A 80 11.04 7.31 -5.36
N LEU A 81 12.04 7.18 -4.51
CA LEU A 81 12.66 8.32 -3.82
C LEU A 81 13.30 9.31 -4.79
N LYS A 82 13.98 8.81 -5.82
CA LYS A 82 14.58 9.65 -6.85
C LYS A 82 13.52 10.45 -7.62
N ALA A 83 12.43 9.82 -7.97
CA ALA A 83 11.30 10.48 -8.64
C ALA A 83 10.65 11.54 -7.75
N LEU A 84 10.44 11.26 -6.46
CA LEU A 84 9.91 12.22 -5.50
C LEU A 84 10.82 13.43 -5.34
N ASN A 85 12.13 13.24 -5.21
CA ASN A 85 13.10 14.33 -5.11
C ASN A 85 13.09 15.23 -6.36
N ALA A 86 12.87 14.67 -7.54
CA ALA A 86 12.79 15.43 -8.77
C ALA A 86 11.56 16.34 -8.83
N HIS A 87 10.44 15.92 -8.24
CA HIS A 87 9.18 16.68 -8.24
C HIS A 87 9.02 17.61 -7.04
N PHE A 88 9.65 17.28 -5.91
CA PHE A 88 9.53 18.01 -4.65
C PHE A 88 10.90 18.48 -4.17
N PRO A 89 11.36 19.70 -4.57
CA PRO A 89 12.68 20.22 -4.18
C PRO A 89 12.88 20.36 -2.67
N GLN A 90 11.80 20.58 -1.92
CA GLN A 90 11.81 20.68 -0.44
C GLN A 90 11.37 19.36 0.22
N LEU A 91 11.72 18.23 -0.37
CA LEU A 91 11.38 16.92 0.17
C LEU A 91 12.28 16.55 1.36
N GLU A 92 11.65 16.24 2.47
CA GLU A 92 12.23 15.49 3.59
C GLU A 92 11.73 14.04 3.52
N ALA A 93 12.62 13.09 3.27
CA ALA A 93 12.28 11.68 3.19
C ALA A 93 12.81 10.94 4.40
N THR A 94 11.94 10.25 5.12
CA THR A 94 12.30 9.47 6.32
C THR A 94 11.79 8.04 6.19
N GLY A 95 12.73 7.08 6.27
CA GLY A 95 12.42 5.66 6.33
C GLY A 95 12.13 5.21 7.76
N LEU A 96 11.07 4.43 7.93
CA LEU A 96 10.79 3.69 9.17
C LEU A 96 11.02 2.20 8.93
N GLU A 97 11.50 1.49 9.94
CA GLU A 97 11.71 0.05 9.84
C GLU A 97 10.37 -0.69 9.86
N ALA A 98 9.73 -0.71 8.70
CA ALA A 98 8.40 -1.26 8.49
C ALA A 98 8.22 -1.63 7.02
N GLY A 99 7.15 -2.38 6.72
CA GLY A 99 6.66 -2.59 5.38
C GLY A 99 5.87 -1.37 4.87
N HIS A 100 5.04 -1.59 3.85
CA HIS A 100 4.22 -0.51 3.28
C HIS A 100 3.22 0.06 4.30
N TRP A 101 2.74 -0.73 5.23
CA TRP A 101 1.79 -0.30 6.26
C TRP A 101 2.50 0.24 7.51
N LEU A 102 3.42 1.16 7.32
CA LEU A 102 4.24 1.74 8.38
C LEU A 102 3.42 2.42 9.49
N HIS A 103 2.29 3.01 9.16
CA HIS A 103 1.36 3.61 10.13
C HIS A 103 0.73 2.59 11.08
N ALA A 104 0.58 1.35 10.66
CA ALA A 104 0.07 0.25 11.47
C ALA A 104 1.19 -0.52 12.20
N GLU A 105 2.36 -0.64 11.59
CA GLU A 105 3.51 -1.36 12.16
C GLU A 105 4.32 -0.50 13.13
N GLN A 106 4.40 0.82 12.89
CA GLN A 106 5.16 1.79 13.69
C GLN A 106 4.32 3.03 13.99
N PRO A 107 3.17 2.90 14.68
CA PRO A 107 2.22 4.00 14.85
C PRO A 107 2.81 5.19 15.61
N ASP A 108 3.58 4.95 16.65
CA ASP A 108 4.17 6.01 17.47
C ASP A 108 5.25 6.78 16.69
N ALA A 109 6.15 6.07 16.04
CA ALA A 109 7.20 6.68 15.22
C ALA A 109 6.60 7.45 14.03
N PHE A 110 5.54 6.92 13.42
CA PHE A 110 4.80 7.59 12.36
C PHE A 110 4.19 8.91 12.86
N ALA A 111 3.46 8.87 13.96
CA ALA A 111 2.83 10.05 14.56
C ALA A 111 3.85 11.12 14.93
N GLN A 112 4.94 10.75 15.61
CA GLN A 112 6.01 11.65 16.00
C GLN A 112 6.64 12.39 14.81
N ARG A 113 6.87 11.67 13.69
CA ARG A 113 7.44 12.29 12.49
C ARG A 113 6.48 13.27 11.82
N VAL A 114 5.19 12.93 11.77
CA VAL A 114 4.17 13.84 11.23
C VAL A 114 4.04 15.08 12.12
N GLU A 115 3.95 14.93 13.43
CA GLU A 115 3.85 16.03 14.37
C GLU A 115 5.06 16.96 14.28
N ALA A 116 6.27 16.40 14.24
CA ALA A 116 7.50 17.20 14.11
C ALA A 116 7.55 17.99 12.80
N PHE A 117 7.06 17.42 11.71
CA PHE A 117 7.00 18.12 10.42
C PHE A 117 5.96 19.24 10.40
N LEU A 118 4.83 19.06 11.07
CA LEU A 118 3.74 20.05 11.13
C LEU A 118 3.97 21.17 12.15
N SER A 119 4.95 21.01 13.02
CA SER A 119 5.31 22.01 14.02
C SER A 119 6.22 23.07 13.42
#